data_ea696b943d82c39274f96e6e98ddadd2
#
_entry.id   ea696b943d82c39274f96e6e98ddadd2
#
_cell.length_a   1.000
_cell.length_b   1.000
_cell.length_c   1.000
_cell.angle_alpha   90.00
_cell.angle_beta   90.00
_cell.angle_gamma   90.00
#
_symmetry.space_group_name_H-M   'P 1'
#
loop_
_entity.id
_entity.type
_entity.pdbx_description
1 polymer ?
#
loop_
_entity_poly.entity_id
_entity_poly.type
_entity_poly.pdbx_seq_one_letter_code
_entity_poly.pdbx_strand_id
1 'polypeptide(L)'
;MQTRRKHKDRLFRFIFGNPEHKEWTLSLYNALNNSHYDNPEDIEFNTIDEIIYMGMKNDVSFLIMHVMSLWEHQSSFNPNMPVRFFLHAGQLYDKYMNDNDIYRYGRTLKRLPKPKCVCFYNGTEEQSEEQILRLSDAFGGDDGDIEVRVRMLNINYGHNKKLMEACRVLKDYAVLIDGIRINQNAGMNIDDAVDAAVNDTHDDSLLKKFLLGHRAEVKGMYLTEYDEEKERIRTLREGRNEGREEGRAEGRAEGREIGLAEGRAEGREIGLAEGRAEGRNEGHNEEKKRFVSEMLKKNLPLTLIEEISQLSKDAICAIAKNIGVAVRAD
;
A
#
# COMPACT_ATOMS: atom_id res chain seq x y z
N MET A 1 -8.02 -17.88 28.10
CA MET A 1 -7.87 -17.13 26.85
C MET A 1 -6.66 -17.54 26.02
N GLN A 2 -6.11 -18.74 26.23
CA GLN A 2 -4.88 -19.23 25.56
C GLN A 2 -5.12 -20.33 24.52
N THR A 3 -6.36 -20.74 24.28
CA THR A 3 -6.70 -21.90 23.44
C THR A 3 -7.06 -21.57 21.98
N ARG A 4 -7.16 -20.29 21.60
CA ARG A 4 -7.48 -19.88 20.22
C ARG A 4 -6.26 -19.67 19.27
N ARG A 5 -5.03 -19.84 19.76
CA ARG A 5 -3.80 -19.62 18.98
C ARG A 5 -3.23 -20.86 18.27
N LYS A 6 -3.80 -22.07 18.47
CA LYS A 6 -3.21 -23.33 17.97
C LYS A 6 -3.74 -23.83 16.62
N HIS A 7 -4.74 -23.20 16.01
CA HIS A 7 -5.37 -23.69 14.79
C HIS A 7 -5.20 -22.75 13.57
N LYS A 8 -4.00 -22.23 13.37
CA LYS A 8 -3.67 -21.41 12.20
C LYS A 8 -3.05 -22.22 11.04
N ASP A 9 -3.38 -23.49 10.96
CA ASP A 9 -2.88 -24.33 9.90
C ASP A 9 -3.86 -24.22 8.72
N ARG A 10 -3.43 -23.48 7.71
CA ARG A 10 -4.18 -23.30 6.45
C ARG A 10 -4.35 -24.64 5.75
N LEU A 11 -5.47 -24.82 5.06
CA LEU A 11 -5.81 -26.04 4.36
C LEU A 11 -4.71 -26.50 3.38
N PHE A 12 -4.05 -25.55 2.70
CA PHE A 12 -2.91 -25.86 1.85
C PHE A 12 -1.79 -26.56 2.61
N ARG A 13 -1.40 -26.04 3.77
CA ARG A 13 -0.37 -26.66 4.65
C ARG A 13 -0.81 -28.02 5.14
N PHE A 14 -2.08 -28.17 5.52
CA PHE A 14 -2.65 -29.43 6.00
C PHE A 14 -2.58 -30.54 4.97
N ILE A 15 -2.64 -30.19 3.68
CA ILE A 15 -2.53 -31.14 2.56
C ILE A 15 -1.06 -31.33 2.18
N PHE A 16 -0.35 -30.25 1.82
CA PHE A 16 0.98 -30.31 1.24
C PHE A 16 2.13 -30.27 2.24
N GLY A 17 1.87 -29.99 3.51
CA GLY A 17 2.84 -30.05 4.61
C GLY A 17 2.61 -31.23 5.54
N ASN A 18 1.82 -32.23 5.12
CA ASN A 18 1.46 -33.38 5.92
C ASN A 18 2.56 -34.48 5.89
N PRO A 19 3.19 -34.79 7.04
CA PRO A 19 4.20 -35.86 7.09
C PRO A 19 3.69 -37.24 6.75
N GLU A 20 2.38 -37.50 6.90
CA GLU A 20 1.75 -38.79 6.56
C GLU A 20 1.49 -38.93 5.05
N HIS A 21 1.54 -37.80 4.29
CA HIS A 21 1.26 -37.74 2.87
C HIS A 21 2.38 -37.02 2.10
N LYS A 22 3.62 -37.37 2.35
CA LYS A 22 4.80 -36.82 1.67
C LYS A 22 4.76 -36.99 0.14
N GLU A 23 4.07 -38.01 -0.35
CA GLU A 23 3.84 -38.25 -1.79
C GLU A 23 3.12 -37.09 -2.47
N TRP A 24 2.25 -36.38 -1.77
CA TRP A 24 1.55 -35.21 -2.33
C TRP A 24 2.51 -34.02 -2.47
N THR A 25 3.34 -33.78 -1.47
CA THR A 25 4.39 -32.77 -1.53
C THR A 25 5.39 -33.08 -2.63
N LEU A 26 5.80 -34.35 -2.75
CA LEU A 26 6.72 -34.80 -3.79
C LEU A 26 6.12 -34.64 -5.20
N SER A 27 4.85 -34.98 -5.38
CA SER A 27 4.13 -34.78 -6.64
C SER A 27 4.11 -33.31 -7.06
N LEU A 28 3.81 -32.40 -6.13
CA LEU A 28 3.83 -30.96 -6.39
C LEU A 28 5.26 -30.46 -6.67
N TYR A 29 6.25 -30.91 -5.90
CA TYR A 29 7.65 -30.57 -6.14
C TYR A 29 8.13 -30.99 -7.52
N ASN A 30 7.82 -32.21 -7.94
CA ASN A 30 8.15 -32.74 -9.26
C ASN A 30 7.49 -31.93 -10.38
N ALA A 31 6.21 -31.58 -10.23
CA ALA A 31 5.48 -30.78 -11.20
C ALA A 31 6.06 -29.35 -11.34
N LEU A 32 6.49 -28.74 -10.22
CA LEU A 32 7.09 -27.39 -10.20
C LEU A 32 8.48 -27.34 -10.83
N ASN A 33 9.27 -28.38 -10.65
CA ASN A 33 10.68 -28.41 -11.04
C ASN A 33 10.96 -29.28 -12.29
N ASN A 34 9.91 -29.86 -12.89
CA ASN A 34 10.03 -30.83 -13.97
C ASN A 34 11.02 -31.96 -13.62
N SER A 35 10.92 -32.48 -12.38
CA SER A 35 11.72 -33.54 -11.83
C SER A 35 10.89 -34.83 -11.66
N HIS A 36 11.57 -35.95 -11.39
CA HIS A 36 10.95 -37.28 -11.31
C HIS A 36 11.50 -38.06 -10.12
N TYR A 37 11.48 -37.44 -8.94
CA TYR A 37 11.80 -38.16 -7.71
C TYR A 37 10.64 -39.11 -7.39
N ASP A 38 10.95 -40.30 -6.97
CA ASP A 38 9.99 -41.40 -6.74
C ASP A 38 9.88 -41.80 -5.25
N ASN A 39 10.85 -41.41 -4.42
CA ASN A 39 10.84 -41.74 -2.99
C ASN A 39 10.34 -40.56 -2.15
N PRO A 40 9.13 -40.62 -1.57
CA PRO A 40 8.61 -39.55 -0.71
C PRO A 40 9.45 -39.31 0.57
N GLU A 41 10.19 -40.32 1.02
CA GLU A 41 11.03 -40.21 2.22
C GLU A 41 12.25 -39.28 2.02
N ASP A 42 12.57 -38.93 0.78
CA ASP A 42 13.58 -37.91 0.49
C ASP A 42 13.16 -36.51 0.91
N ILE A 43 11.89 -36.33 1.29
CA ILE A 43 11.36 -35.06 1.84
C ILE A 43 11.54 -35.04 3.35
N GLU A 44 12.30 -34.05 3.81
CA GLU A 44 12.47 -33.73 5.23
C GLU A 44 11.81 -32.39 5.54
N PHE A 45 10.64 -32.43 6.20
CA PHE A 45 10.00 -31.21 6.65
C PHE A 45 10.82 -30.50 7.72
N ASN A 46 11.11 -29.22 7.52
CA ASN A 46 11.86 -28.37 8.43
C ASN A 46 11.11 -27.10 8.81
N THR A 47 9.77 -27.12 8.64
CA THR A 47 8.88 -26.02 8.96
C THR A 47 9.08 -25.56 10.41
N ILE A 48 9.12 -24.25 10.63
CA ILE A 48 9.34 -23.65 11.94
C ILE A 48 8.00 -23.45 12.63
N ASP A 49 7.69 -24.33 13.59
CA ASP A 49 6.42 -24.28 14.34
C ASP A 49 6.43 -23.30 15.52
N GLU A 50 7.59 -22.96 16.06
CA GLU A 50 7.71 -22.31 17.38
C GLU A 50 8.41 -20.95 17.41
N ILE A 51 8.93 -20.41 16.32
CA ILE A 51 9.61 -19.11 16.39
C ILE A 51 8.59 -17.99 16.30
N ILE A 52 8.10 -17.59 17.47
CA ILE A 52 7.28 -16.41 17.70
C ILE A 52 8.19 -15.17 17.65
N TYR A 53 8.67 -14.80 16.47
CA TYR A 53 9.14 -13.44 16.24
C TYR A 53 8.24 -12.82 15.17
N MET A 54 7.43 -11.86 15.58
CA MET A 54 6.50 -11.09 14.75
C MET A 54 5.30 -11.85 14.11
N GLY A 55 4.91 -13.04 14.61
CA GLY A 55 3.68 -13.71 14.14
C GLY A 55 3.73 -14.26 12.71
N MET A 56 4.91 -14.29 12.07
CA MET A 56 5.10 -14.86 10.73
C MET A 56 5.46 -16.34 10.84
N LYS A 57 4.58 -17.19 10.32
CA LYS A 57 4.85 -18.62 10.09
C LYS A 57 4.91 -18.84 8.59
N ASN A 58 5.83 -19.65 8.09
CA ASN A 58 5.74 -20.12 6.71
C ASN A 58 4.79 -21.33 6.64
N ASP A 59 4.12 -21.47 5.49
CA ASP A 59 3.11 -22.52 5.35
C ASP A 59 3.77 -23.90 5.26
N VAL A 60 4.70 -24.11 4.34
CA VAL A 60 5.41 -25.38 4.16
C VAL A 60 6.88 -25.11 3.84
N SER A 61 7.79 -25.75 4.56
CA SER A 61 9.19 -25.80 4.18
C SER A 61 9.75 -27.20 4.36
N PHE A 62 10.62 -27.59 3.45
CA PHE A 62 11.24 -28.92 3.47
C PHE A 62 12.57 -28.94 2.72
N LEU A 63 13.40 -29.91 3.07
CA LEU A 63 14.59 -30.26 2.34
C LEU A 63 14.29 -31.43 1.41
N ILE A 64 14.84 -31.37 0.22
CA ILE A 64 14.92 -32.50 -0.70
C ILE A 64 16.29 -32.43 -1.38
N MET A 65 17.11 -33.45 -1.19
CA MET A 65 18.49 -33.48 -1.64
C MET A 65 19.28 -32.22 -1.16
N HIS A 66 19.65 -31.34 -2.06
CA HIS A 66 20.39 -30.10 -1.75
C HIS A 66 19.55 -28.82 -1.99
N VAL A 67 18.22 -28.98 -1.96
CA VAL A 67 17.27 -27.88 -2.15
C VAL A 67 16.46 -27.68 -0.89
N MET A 68 16.38 -26.44 -0.42
CA MET A 68 15.48 -26.00 0.62
C MET A 68 14.28 -25.32 -0.07
N SER A 69 13.16 -25.99 -0.07
CA SER A 69 11.91 -25.47 -0.65
C SER A 69 11.13 -24.71 0.40
N LEU A 70 10.76 -23.47 0.08
CA LEU A 70 9.91 -22.61 0.90
C LEU A 70 8.64 -22.34 0.08
N TRP A 71 7.52 -22.79 0.60
CA TRP A 71 6.21 -22.62 0.00
C TRP A 71 5.31 -21.79 0.89
N GLU A 72 4.65 -20.82 0.32
CA GLU A 72 3.63 -20.00 0.98
C GLU A 72 2.35 -20.02 0.15
N HIS A 73 1.22 -20.04 0.82
CA HIS A 73 -0.11 -19.94 0.22
C HIS A 73 -0.72 -18.58 0.54
N GLN A 74 -1.39 -17.97 -0.45
CA GLN A 74 -1.97 -16.63 -0.31
C GLN A 74 -3.36 -16.58 -0.93
N SER A 75 -4.35 -16.20 -0.13
CA SER A 75 -5.73 -15.90 -0.59
C SER A 75 -5.90 -14.46 -1.07
N SER A 76 -4.86 -13.62 -0.95
CA SER A 76 -4.84 -12.25 -1.41
C SER A 76 -3.46 -11.87 -1.91
N PHE A 77 -3.39 -11.00 -2.92
CA PHE A 77 -2.12 -10.55 -3.45
C PHE A 77 -1.33 -9.72 -2.42
N ASN A 78 -0.06 -10.08 -2.24
CA ASN A 78 0.85 -9.34 -1.37
C ASN A 78 2.20 -9.13 -2.06
N PRO A 79 2.55 -7.91 -2.48
CA PRO A 79 3.82 -7.62 -3.16
C PRO A 79 5.04 -7.78 -2.24
N ASN A 80 4.86 -7.79 -0.91
CA ASN A 80 5.94 -7.93 0.07
C ASN A 80 6.35 -9.39 0.33
N MET A 81 5.91 -10.33 -0.50
CA MET A 81 6.33 -11.74 -0.37
C MET A 81 7.85 -11.93 -0.38
N PRO A 82 8.65 -11.24 -1.23
CA PRO A 82 10.11 -11.39 -1.19
C PRO A 82 10.73 -11.02 0.15
N VAL A 83 10.22 -9.98 0.83
CA VAL A 83 10.67 -9.60 2.19
C VAL A 83 10.37 -10.72 3.19
N ARG A 84 9.17 -11.32 3.14
CA ARG A 84 8.79 -12.44 4.00
C ARG A 84 9.70 -13.65 3.77
N PHE A 85 9.91 -14.04 2.52
CA PHE A 85 10.80 -15.16 2.19
C PHE A 85 12.25 -14.91 2.60
N PHE A 86 12.74 -13.68 2.50
CA PHE A 86 14.07 -13.30 2.97
C PHE A 86 14.24 -13.60 4.47
N LEU A 87 13.28 -13.13 5.27
CA LEU A 87 13.30 -13.34 6.72
C LEU A 87 13.17 -14.81 7.10
N HIS A 88 12.25 -15.55 6.42
CA HIS A 88 12.05 -16.97 6.67
C HIS A 88 13.27 -17.80 6.26
N ALA A 89 13.89 -17.51 5.12
CA ALA A 89 15.10 -18.20 4.67
C ALA A 89 16.25 -18.04 5.66
N GLY A 90 16.43 -16.84 6.22
CA GLY A 90 17.43 -16.59 7.27
C GLY A 90 17.23 -17.49 8.50
N GLN A 91 16.00 -17.61 8.98
CA GLN A 91 15.65 -18.45 10.13
C GLN A 91 15.84 -19.94 9.82
N LEU A 92 15.42 -20.40 8.63
CA LEU A 92 15.60 -21.79 8.21
C LEU A 92 17.07 -22.16 8.06
N TYR A 93 17.91 -21.28 7.54
CA TYR A 93 19.35 -21.52 7.48
C TYR A 93 20.00 -21.52 8.86
N ASP A 94 19.57 -20.66 9.77
CA ASP A 94 20.06 -20.68 11.14
C ASP A 94 19.73 -22.02 11.81
N LYS A 95 18.49 -22.47 11.71
CA LYS A 95 18.06 -23.79 12.17
C LYS A 95 18.86 -24.91 11.52
N TYR A 96 18.96 -24.92 10.18
CA TYR A 96 19.69 -25.93 9.42
C TYR A 96 21.15 -26.03 9.87
N MET A 97 21.83 -24.90 10.06
CA MET A 97 23.22 -24.88 10.51
C MET A 97 23.37 -25.45 11.94
N ASN A 98 22.41 -25.13 12.82
CA ASN A 98 22.45 -25.65 14.20
C ASN A 98 22.15 -27.15 14.23
N ASP A 99 21.15 -27.63 13.50
CA ASP A 99 20.75 -29.04 13.45
C ASP A 99 21.84 -29.94 12.82
N ASN A 100 22.71 -29.36 11.97
CA ASN A 100 23.80 -30.09 11.30
C ASN A 100 25.20 -29.74 11.85
N ASP A 101 25.30 -29.12 13.01
CA ASP A 101 26.57 -28.72 13.63
C ASP A 101 27.49 -27.90 12.71
N ILE A 102 26.92 -27.07 11.85
CA ILE A 102 27.68 -26.23 10.89
C ILE A 102 28.17 -24.96 11.59
N TYR A 103 29.48 -24.93 11.89
CA TYR A 103 30.10 -23.74 12.50
C TYR A 103 30.29 -22.63 11.48
N ARG A 104 29.46 -21.59 11.56
CA ARG A 104 29.40 -20.47 10.61
C ARG A 104 30.65 -19.57 10.56
N TYR A 105 31.42 -19.54 11.63
CA TYR A 105 32.66 -18.74 11.74
C TYR A 105 33.93 -19.52 11.37
N GLY A 106 33.77 -20.73 10.83
CA GLY A 106 34.90 -21.56 10.38
C GLY A 106 35.54 -20.96 9.10
N ARG A 107 36.83 -21.27 8.89
CA ARG A 107 37.59 -20.76 7.72
C ARG A 107 37.28 -21.48 6.40
N THR A 108 36.58 -22.61 6.45
CA THR A 108 36.17 -23.35 5.23
C THR A 108 34.81 -22.95 4.77
N LEU A 109 34.60 -22.82 3.45
CA LEU A 109 33.30 -22.57 2.87
C LEU A 109 32.30 -23.65 3.26
N LYS A 110 31.18 -23.23 3.84
CA LYS A 110 30.08 -24.14 4.17
C LYS A 110 29.09 -24.21 3.02
N ARG A 111 28.72 -25.40 2.62
CA ARG A 111 27.69 -25.61 1.61
C ARG A 111 26.34 -25.67 2.30
N LEU A 112 25.40 -24.85 1.79
CA LEU A 112 24.02 -24.79 2.26
C LEU A 112 23.09 -25.28 1.16
N PRO A 113 21.91 -25.81 1.50
CA PRO A 113 20.89 -26.16 0.53
C PRO A 113 20.47 -24.92 -0.30
N LYS A 114 20.23 -25.11 -1.57
CA LYS A 114 19.78 -24.03 -2.46
C LYS A 114 18.34 -23.63 -2.15
N PRO A 115 18.02 -22.35 -1.85
CA PRO A 115 16.66 -21.95 -1.57
C PRO A 115 15.82 -21.87 -2.84
N LYS A 116 14.55 -22.29 -2.74
CA LYS A 116 13.51 -22.15 -3.76
C LYS A 116 12.27 -21.58 -3.11
N CYS A 117 11.88 -20.38 -3.53
CA CYS A 117 10.75 -19.63 -2.99
C CYS A 117 9.57 -19.67 -3.96
N VAL A 118 8.46 -20.27 -3.54
CA VAL A 118 7.23 -20.38 -4.34
C VAL A 118 6.04 -19.88 -3.53
N CYS A 119 5.27 -18.97 -4.10
CA CYS A 119 4.01 -18.48 -3.55
C CYS A 119 2.86 -19.03 -4.39
N PHE A 120 1.93 -19.73 -3.77
CA PHE A 120 0.71 -20.22 -4.41
C PHE A 120 -0.42 -19.23 -4.14
N TYR A 121 -0.84 -18.55 -5.18
CA TYR A 121 -1.94 -17.60 -5.11
C TYR A 121 -3.28 -18.27 -5.44
N ASN A 122 -4.21 -18.14 -4.51
CA ASN A 122 -5.57 -18.66 -4.64
C ASN A 122 -6.59 -17.60 -4.18
N GLY A 123 -6.41 -16.35 -4.59
CA GLY A 123 -7.31 -15.25 -4.23
C GLY A 123 -8.36 -14.98 -5.30
N THR A 124 -9.22 -13.98 -5.02
CA THR A 124 -10.29 -13.55 -5.93
C THR A 124 -9.88 -12.39 -6.83
N GLU A 125 -8.76 -11.73 -6.56
CA GLU A 125 -8.22 -10.69 -7.44
C GLU A 125 -7.62 -11.32 -8.69
N GLU A 126 -7.83 -10.71 -9.85
CA GLU A 126 -7.27 -11.19 -11.11
C GLU A 126 -5.75 -11.11 -11.08
N GLN A 127 -5.09 -12.23 -11.30
CA GLN A 127 -3.63 -12.33 -11.33
C GLN A 127 -3.18 -13.16 -12.54
N SER A 128 -1.99 -12.86 -13.05
CA SER A 128 -1.38 -13.63 -14.13
C SER A 128 -1.14 -15.10 -13.72
N GLU A 129 -1.01 -15.99 -14.70
CA GLU A 129 -0.72 -17.43 -14.49
C GLU A 129 0.53 -17.61 -13.60
N GLU A 130 1.57 -16.84 -13.91
CA GLU A 130 2.85 -16.83 -13.19
C GLU A 130 3.46 -15.45 -13.21
N GLN A 131 4.08 -15.05 -12.09
CA GLN A 131 4.89 -13.83 -12.01
C GLN A 131 6.05 -14.01 -11.03
N ILE A 132 7.11 -13.23 -11.24
CA ILE A 132 8.26 -13.18 -10.34
C ILE A 132 8.22 -11.89 -9.55
N LEU A 133 8.05 -12.04 -8.24
CA LEU A 133 8.19 -10.92 -7.29
C LEU A 133 9.65 -10.81 -6.87
N ARG A 134 10.17 -9.60 -6.75
CA ARG A 134 11.58 -9.33 -6.47
C ARG A 134 11.76 -8.53 -5.19
N LEU A 135 12.80 -8.84 -4.43
CA LEU A 135 13.14 -8.05 -3.25
C LEU A 135 13.64 -6.65 -3.62
N SER A 136 14.32 -6.52 -4.78
CA SER A 136 14.75 -5.23 -5.32
C SER A 136 13.61 -4.24 -5.54
N ASP A 137 12.37 -4.69 -5.77
CA ASP A 137 11.21 -3.80 -5.88
C ASP A 137 10.96 -3.01 -4.58
N ALA A 138 11.32 -3.58 -3.41
CA ALA A 138 11.23 -2.89 -2.12
C ALA A 138 12.34 -1.84 -1.91
N PHE A 139 13.36 -1.85 -2.75
CA PHE A 139 14.47 -0.87 -2.75
C PHE A 139 14.29 0.22 -3.82
N GLY A 140 13.08 0.38 -4.35
CA GLY A 140 12.79 1.33 -5.41
C GLY A 140 13.20 0.85 -6.82
N GLY A 141 13.47 -0.45 -6.99
CA GLY A 141 13.87 -1.07 -8.25
C GLY A 141 15.38 -1.08 -8.49
N ASP A 142 16.17 -0.57 -7.55
CA ASP A 142 17.64 -0.63 -7.63
C ASP A 142 18.16 -2.02 -7.24
N ASP A 143 19.20 -2.48 -7.91
CA ASP A 143 19.89 -3.74 -7.58
C ASP A 143 20.68 -3.56 -6.28
N GLY A 144 20.25 -4.28 -5.23
CA GLY A 144 20.99 -4.41 -3.97
C GLY A 144 21.90 -5.64 -4.00
N ASP A 145 22.83 -5.73 -3.03
CA ASP A 145 23.72 -6.90 -2.90
C ASP A 145 22.94 -8.18 -2.50
N ILE A 146 21.68 -8.05 -2.10
CA ILE A 146 20.80 -9.18 -1.75
C ILE A 146 19.55 -9.14 -2.63
N GLU A 147 19.30 -10.23 -3.36
CA GLU A 147 18.09 -10.41 -4.14
C GLU A 147 17.36 -11.70 -3.75
N VAL A 148 16.06 -11.60 -3.53
CA VAL A 148 15.14 -12.73 -3.36
C VAL A 148 14.09 -12.69 -4.46
N ARG A 149 14.00 -13.78 -5.21
CA ARG A 149 13.00 -13.96 -6.27
C ARG A 149 11.97 -14.98 -5.83
N VAL A 150 10.72 -14.57 -5.80
CA VAL A 150 9.60 -15.43 -5.46
C VAL A 150 8.80 -15.71 -6.71
N ARG A 151 8.69 -17.00 -7.07
CA ARG A 151 7.81 -17.46 -8.13
C ARG A 151 6.39 -17.53 -7.60
N MET A 152 5.53 -16.60 -7.98
CA MET A 152 4.11 -16.64 -7.65
C MET A 152 3.32 -17.32 -8.76
N LEU A 153 2.50 -18.30 -8.39
CA LEU A 153 1.69 -19.12 -9.30
C LEU A 153 0.22 -18.99 -8.94
N ASN A 154 -0.60 -18.64 -9.91
CA ASN A 154 -2.04 -18.62 -9.75
C ASN A 154 -2.58 -20.04 -9.81
N ILE A 155 -3.02 -20.58 -8.67
CA ILE A 155 -3.57 -21.92 -8.54
C ILE A 155 -5.09 -21.97 -8.45
N ASN A 156 -5.79 -20.93 -8.85
CA ASN A 156 -7.23 -20.98 -9.00
C ASN A 156 -7.63 -21.98 -10.09
N TYR A 157 -8.81 -22.56 -9.94
CA TYR A 157 -9.34 -23.51 -10.94
C TYR A 157 -9.40 -22.85 -12.33
N GLY A 158 -8.92 -23.58 -13.34
CA GLY A 158 -8.81 -23.09 -14.72
C GLY A 158 -7.47 -22.45 -15.07
N HIS A 159 -6.65 -22.10 -14.09
CA HIS A 159 -5.30 -21.55 -14.26
C HIS A 159 -4.20 -22.62 -14.21
N ASN A 160 -3.01 -22.27 -14.72
CA ASN A 160 -1.80 -23.12 -14.69
C ASN A 160 -2.08 -24.59 -15.08
N LYS A 161 -2.79 -24.80 -16.20
CA LYS A 161 -3.29 -26.13 -16.62
C LYS A 161 -2.22 -27.21 -16.64
N LYS A 162 -1.01 -26.90 -17.14
CA LYS A 162 0.11 -27.85 -17.17
C LYS A 162 0.52 -28.30 -15.76
N LEU A 163 0.56 -27.38 -14.81
CA LEU A 163 0.88 -27.69 -13.43
C LEU A 163 -0.23 -28.55 -12.79
N MET A 164 -1.49 -28.21 -13.07
CA MET A 164 -2.65 -28.95 -12.57
C MET A 164 -2.72 -30.38 -13.15
N GLU A 165 -2.33 -30.55 -14.41
CA GLU A 165 -2.24 -31.86 -15.04
C GLU A 165 -1.08 -32.73 -14.50
N ALA A 166 0.05 -32.07 -14.18
CA ALA A 166 1.22 -32.71 -13.62
C ALA A 166 1.08 -33.07 -12.13
N CYS A 167 0.24 -32.32 -11.38
CA CYS A 167 -0.04 -32.57 -9.96
C CYS A 167 -1.54 -32.67 -9.72
N ARG A 168 -2.06 -33.90 -9.72
CA ARG A 168 -3.49 -34.17 -9.54
C ARG A 168 -4.02 -33.69 -8.21
N VAL A 169 -3.23 -33.80 -7.12
CA VAL A 169 -3.62 -33.34 -5.79
C VAL A 169 -3.82 -31.82 -5.76
N LEU A 170 -2.99 -31.05 -6.47
CA LEU A 170 -3.16 -29.61 -6.60
C LEU A 170 -4.42 -29.25 -7.39
N LYS A 171 -4.71 -30.01 -8.45
CA LYS A 171 -5.96 -29.86 -9.21
C LYS A 171 -7.19 -30.11 -8.33
N ASP A 172 -7.17 -31.20 -7.56
CA ASP A 172 -8.27 -31.55 -6.65
C ASP A 172 -8.47 -30.48 -5.59
N TYR A 173 -7.36 -29.91 -5.06
CA TYR A 173 -7.40 -28.76 -4.15
C TYR A 173 -8.04 -27.52 -4.81
N ALA A 174 -7.64 -27.18 -6.03
CA ALA A 174 -8.20 -26.03 -6.75
C ALA A 174 -9.71 -26.19 -7.01
N VAL A 175 -10.16 -27.38 -7.40
CA VAL A 175 -11.58 -27.71 -7.59
C VAL A 175 -12.36 -27.59 -6.28
N LEU A 176 -11.81 -28.09 -5.18
CA LEU A 176 -12.43 -27.99 -3.86
C LEU A 176 -12.67 -26.52 -3.47
N ILE A 177 -11.63 -25.67 -3.57
CA ILE A 177 -11.76 -24.25 -3.21
C ILE A 177 -12.74 -23.52 -4.11
N ASP A 178 -12.72 -23.80 -5.41
CA ASP A 178 -13.68 -23.22 -6.36
C ASP A 178 -15.12 -23.64 -6.02
N GLY A 179 -15.36 -24.93 -5.75
CA GLY A 179 -16.64 -25.44 -5.31
C GLY A 179 -17.17 -24.77 -4.04
N ILE A 180 -16.31 -24.57 -3.03
CA ILE A 180 -16.70 -23.86 -1.81
C ILE A 180 -17.14 -22.43 -2.14
N ARG A 181 -16.38 -21.71 -2.99
CA ARG A 181 -16.70 -20.33 -3.40
C ARG A 181 -18.00 -20.23 -4.18
N ILE A 182 -18.23 -21.17 -5.12
CA ILE A 182 -19.49 -21.25 -5.88
C ILE A 182 -20.68 -21.41 -4.92
N ASN A 183 -20.59 -22.33 -3.96
CA ASN A 183 -21.64 -22.58 -2.99
C ASN A 183 -21.91 -21.36 -2.09
N GLN A 184 -20.84 -20.68 -1.64
CA GLN A 184 -20.97 -19.43 -0.87
C GLN A 184 -21.65 -18.32 -1.69
N ASN A 185 -21.27 -18.15 -2.95
CA ASN A 185 -21.86 -17.16 -3.84
C ASN A 185 -23.34 -17.48 -4.15
N ALA A 186 -23.74 -18.75 -4.08
CA ALA A 186 -25.12 -19.20 -4.14
C ALA A 186 -25.92 -18.96 -2.84
N GLY A 187 -25.29 -18.40 -1.82
CA GLY A 187 -25.92 -18.03 -0.53
C GLY A 187 -25.87 -19.12 0.54
N MET A 188 -25.10 -20.19 0.34
CA MET A 188 -24.88 -21.18 1.41
C MET A 188 -24.02 -20.55 2.52
N ASN A 189 -24.32 -20.92 3.77
CA ASN A 189 -23.38 -20.65 4.84
C ASN A 189 -22.08 -21.44 4.63
N ILE A 190 -21.02 -21.01 5.30
CA ILE A 190 -19.67 -21.55 5.03
C ILE A 190 -19.55 -23.05 5.38
N ASP A 191 -20.20 -23.48 6.46
CA ASP A 191 -20.18 -24.90 6.89
C ASP A 191 -20.83 -25.82 5.84
N ASP A 192 -22.00 -25.41 5.36
CA ASP A 192 -22.73 -26.16 4.33
C ASP A 192 -22.01 -26.08 2.97
N ALA A 193 -21.38 -24.94 2.65
CA ALA A 193 -20.61 -24.77 1.41
C ALA A 193 -19.39 -25.70 1.37
N VAL A 194 -18.69 -25.86 2.49
CA VAL A 194 -17.56 -26.80 2.61
C VAL A 194 -18.05 -28.23 2.51
N ASP A 195 -19.11 -28.60 3.23
CA ASP A 195 -19.69 -29.94 3.18
C ASP A 195 -20.13 -30.32 1.77
N ALA A 196 -20.83 -29.43 1.09
CA ALA A 196 -21.27 -29.67 -0.29
C ALA A 196 -20.06 -29.87 -1.23
N ALA A 197 -19.06 -28.98 -1.17
CA ALA A 197 -17.87 -29.07 -2.02
C ALA A 197 -17.06 -30.36 -1.75
N VAL A 198 -16.92 -30.78 -0.49
CA VAL A 198 -16.25 -32.06 -0.15
C VAL A 198 -17.04 -33.25 -0.67
N ASN A 199 -18.38 -33.25 -0.56
CA ASN A 199 -19.22 -34.32 -1.08
C ASN A 199 -19.21 -34.40 -2.60
N ASP A 200 -19.20 -33.23 -3.28
CA ASP A 200 -19.19 -33.10 -4.74
C ASP A 200 -17.80 -33.37 -5.35
N THR A 201 -16.75 -33.48 -4.50
CA THR A 201 -15.43 -33.90 -4.97
C THR A 201 -15.53 -35.25 -5.68
N HIS A 202 -14.90 -35.35 -6.85
CA HIS A 202 -14.97 -36.53 -7.69
C HIS A 202 -14.53 -37.80 -6.95
N ASP A 203 -15.20 -38.95 -7.20
CA ASP A 203 -14.92 -40.18 -6.46
C ASP A 203 -13.50 -40.72 -6.66
N ASP A 204 -12.88 -40.39 -7.79
CA ASP A 204 -11.49 -40.74 -8.08
C ASP A 204 -10.47 -39.72 -7.59
N SER A 205 -10.91 -38.68 -6.89
CA SER A 205 -10.02 -37.68 -6.27
C SER A 205 -9.13 -38.31 -5.20
N LEU A 206 -7.84 -37.98 -5.24
CA LEU A 206 -6.88 -38.43 -4.25
C LEU A 206 -7.17 -37.83 -2.87
N LEU A 207 -7.78 -36.64 -2.82
CA LEU A 207 -8.10 -35.94 -1.59
C LEU A 207 -9.43 -36.39 -0.96
N LYS A 208 -10.37 -37.00 -1.70
CA LYS A 208 -11.73 -37.22 -1.22
C LYS A 208 -11.78 -37.99 0.11
N LYS A 209 -11.08 -39.11 0.22
CA LYS A 209 -11.04 -39.92 1.46
C LYS A 209 -10.46 -39.15 2.62
N PHE A 210 -9.37 -38.40 2.36
CA PHE A 210 -8.71 -37.57 3.35
C PHE A 210 -9.62 -36.45 3.85
N LEU A 211 -10.27 -35.72 2.94
CA LEU A 211 -11.20 -34.63 3.26
C LEU A 211 -12.42 -35.14 4.04
N LEU A 212 -12.96 -36.28 3.69
CA LEU A 212 -14.07 -36.92 4.41
C LEU A 212 -13.66 -37.36 5.82
N GLY A 213 -12.46 -37.91 6.00
CA GLY A 213 -11.91 -38.31 7.30
C GLY A 213 -11.59 -37.13 8.22
N HIS A 214 -11.25 -35.97 7.65
CA HIS A 214 -10.85 -34.76 8.39
C HIS A 214 -11.82 -33.58 8.19
N ARG A 215 -13.10 -33.88 8.02
CA ARG A 215 -14.11 -32.86 7.67
C ARG A 215 -14.21 -31.71 8.68
N ALA A 216 -14.09 -32.01 9.97
CA ALA A 216 -14.16 -31.02 11.03
C ALA A 216 -12.94 -30.09 11.02
N GLU A 217 -11.73 -30.64 10.78
CA GLU A 217 -10.50 -29.91 10.65
C GLU A 217 -10.52 -29.01 9.40
N VAL A 218 -10.94 -29.55 8.26
CA VAL A 218 -11.07 -28.80 6.99
C VAL A 218 -12.01 -27.61 7.15
N LYS A 219 -13.18 -27.82 7.76
CA LYS A 219 -14.09 -26.73 8.08
C LYS A 219 -13.46 -25.68 8.98
N GLY A 220 -12.84 -26.10 10.08
CA GLY A 220 -12.21 -25.20 11.04
C GLY A 220 -11.09 -24.37 10.41
N MET A 221 -10.29 -24.98 9.54
CA MET A 221 -9.21 -24.30 8.82
C MET A 221 -9.74 -23.28 7.82
N TYR A 222 -10.72 -23.68 7.01
CA TYR A 222 -11.31 -22.79 5.99
C TYR A 222 -12.06 -21.61 6.63
N LEU A 223 -12.80 -21.84 7.71
CA LEU A 223 -13.46 -20.79 8.49
C LEU A 223 -12.44 -19.77 9.03
N THR A 224 -11.33 -20.26 9.58
CA THR A 224 -10.28 -19.39 10.12
C THR A 224 -9.64 -18.54 9.00
N GLU A 225 -9.36 -19.16 7.85
CA GLU A 225 -8.80 -18.48 6.68
C GLU A 225 -9.74 -17.41 6.12
N TYR A 226 -11.03 -17.73 6.04
CA TYR A 226 -12.08 -16.81 5.61
C TYR A 226 -12.24 -15.61 6.54
N ASP A 227 -12.25 -15.84 7.86
CA ASP A 227 -12.38 -14.77 8.86
C ASP A 227 -11.13 -13.86 8.89
N GLU A 228 -9.94 -14.43 8.75
CA GLU A 228 -8.68 -13.66 8.66
C GLU A 228 -8.66 -12.79 7.41
N GLU A 229 -9.08 -13.32 6.27
CA GLU A 229 -9.15 -12.58 5.01
C GLU A 229 -10.19 -11.45 5.07
N LYS A 230 -11.36 -11.73 5.62
CA LYS A 230 -12.41 -10.74 5.81
C LYS A 230 -11.96 -9.60 6.74
N GLU A 231 -11.28 -9.93 7.84
CA GLU A 231 -10.75 -8.93 8.77
C GLU A 231 -9.62 -8.13 8.12
N ARG A 232 -8.77 -8.76 7.32
CA ARG A 232 -7.71 -8.08 6.56
C ARG A 232 -8.29 -7.08 5.56
N ILE A 233 -9.30 -7.49 4.79
CA ILE A 233 -9.99 -6.60 3.84
C ILE A 233 -10.62 -5.41 4.57
N ARG A 234 -11.23 -5.67 5.74
CA ARG A 234 -11.82 -4.62 6.58
C ARG A 234 -10.76 -3.63 7.06
N THR A 235 -9.67 -4.11 7.61
CA THR A 235 -8.55 -3.27 8.09
C THR A 235 -7.94 -2.43 6.98
N LEU A 236 -7.73 -3.01 5.78
CA LEU A 236 -7.25 -2.27 4.61
C LEU A 236 -8.23 -1.18 4.17
N ARG A 237 -9.55 -1.46 4.23
CA ARG A 237 -10.59 -0.48 3.88
C ARG A 237 -10.64 0.67 4.90
N GLU A 238 -10.55 0.35 6.18
CA GLU A 238 -10.50 1.33 7.26
C GLU A 238 -9.25 2.23 7.13
N GLY A 239 -8.06 1.65 7.00
CA GLY A 239 -6.81 2.42 6.81
C GLY A 239 -6.81 3.29 5.54
N ARG A 240 -7.43 2.82 4.43
CA ARG A 240 -7.58 3.63 3.22
C ARG A 240 -8.53 4.83 3.45
N ASN A 241 -9.59 4.63 4.21
CA ASN A 241 -10.54 5.70 4.53
C ASN A 241 -9.90 6.72 5.46
N GLU A 242 -9.19 6.29 6.49
CA GLU A 242 -8.45 7.15 7.42
C GLU A 242 -7.39 7.99 6.68
N GLY A 243 -6.52 7.37 5.89
CA GLY A 243 -5.53 8.09 5.09
C GLY A 243 -6.14 9.08 4.08
N ARG A 244 -7.33 8.78 3.55
CA ARG A 244 -8.05 9.72 2.68
C ARG A 244 -8.65 10.91 3.44
N GLU A 245 -9.10 10.69 4.67
CA GLU A 245 -9.61 11.75 5.53
C GLU A 245 -8.48 12.64 6.04
N GLU A 246 -7.37 12.05 6.46
CA GLU A 246 -6.16 12.77 6.87
C GLU A 246 -5.61 13.63 5.74
N GLY A 247 -5.38 13.06 4.56
CA GLY A 247 -4.90 13.82 3.39
C GLY A 247 -5.85 14.94 2.95
N ARG A 248 -7.17 14.76 3.13
CA ARG A 248 -8.14 15.85 2.89
C ARG A 248 -8.09 16.94 3.97
N ALA A 249 -7.82 16.56 5.22
CA ALA A 249 -7.70 17.54 6.31
C ALA A 249 -6.42 18.35 6.16
N GLU A 250 -5.29 17.70 5.86
CA GLU A 250 -4.01 18.36 5.60
C GLU A 250 -4.07 19.29 4.39
N GLY A 251 -4.59 18.82 3.26
CA GLY A 251 -4.73 19.67 2.06
C GLY A 251 -5.65 20.87 2.26
N ARG A 252 -6.70 20.76 3.13
CA ARG A 252 -7.52 21.92 3.50
C ARG A 252 -6.79 22.89 4.42
N ALA A 253 -5.96 22.37 5.32
CA ALA A 253 -5.17 23.21 6.22
C ALA A 253 -4.11 24.00 5.44
N GLU A 254 -3.35 23.32 4.59
CA GLU A 254 -2.34 23.94 3.72
C GLU A 254 -2.96 24.96 2.75
N GLY A 255 -4.05 24.59 2.07
CA GLY A 255 -4.75 25.50 1.16
C GLY A 255 -5.29 26.74 1.84
N ARG A 256 -5.73 26.62 3.12
CA ARG A 256 -6.17 27.78 3.92
C ARG A 256 -5.01 28.67 4.31
N GLU A 257 -3.88 28.08 4.69
CA GLU A 257 -2.68 28.83 5.06
C GLU A 257 -2.10 29.60 3.88
N ILE A 258 -1.97 28.95 2.72
CA ILE A 258 -1.52 29.58 1.47
C ILE A 258 -2.46 30.70 1.07
N GLY A 259 -3.78 30.45 1.03
CA GLY A 259 -4.76 31.46 0.64
C GLY A 259 -4.81 32.68 1.58
N LEU A 260 -4.58 32.46 2.89
CA LEU A 260 -4.45 33.56 3.84
C LEU A 260 -3.15 34.37 3.66
N ALA A 261 -2.04 33.71 3.35
CA ALA A 261 -0.78 34.37 3.09
C ALA A 261 -0.83 35.20 1.79
N GLU A 262 -1.35 34.64 0.74
CA GLU A 262 -1.52 35.32 -0.56
C GLU A 262 -2.50 36.51 -0.45
N GLY A 263 -3.66 36.31 0.17
CA GLY A 263 -4.63 37.39 0.36
C GLY A 263 -4.12 38.56 1.23
N ARG A 264 -3.28 38.23 2.22
CA ARG A 264 -2.61 39.29 3.03
C ARG A 264 -1.54 40.06 2.24
N ALA A 265 -0.79 39.36 1.39
CA ALA A 265 0.24 39.98 0.54
C ALA A 265 -0.41 40.92 -0.49
N GLU A 266 -1.42 40.43 -1.18
CA GLU A 266 -2.18 41.20 -2.19
C GLU A 266 -2.92 42.38 -1.60
N GLY A 267 -3.62 42.20 -0.47
CA GLY A 267 -4.28 43.29 0.23
C GLY A 267 -3.30 44.38 0.75
N ARG A 268 -2.10 43.99 1.17
CA ARG A 268 -1.06 44.95 1.58
C ARG A 268 -0.52 45.71 0.37
N GLU A 269 -0.32 45.07 -0.76
CA GLU A 269 0.18 45.72 -1.98
C GLU A 269 -0.84 46.74 -2.51
N ILE A 270 -2.11 46.35 -2.61
CA ILE A 270 -3.21 47.25 -3.00
C ILE A 270 -3.31 48.43 -2.05
N GLY A 271 -3.38 48.20 -0.75
CA GLY A 271 -3.49 49.28 0.24
C GLY A 271 -2.31 50.24 0.22
N LEU A 272 -1.08 49.76 0.01
CA LEU A 272 0.10 50.60 -0.18
C LEU A 272 0.05 51.46 -1.44
N ALA A 273 -0.44 50.88 -2.54
CA ALA A 273 -0.57 51.56 -3.82
C ALA A 273 -1.63 52.66 -3.75
N GLU A 274 -2.81 52.36 -3.19
CA GLU A 274 -3.90 53.32 -2.97
C GLU A 274 -3.47 54.46 -2.02
N GLY A 275 -2.94 54.12 -0.87
CA GLY A 275 -2.47 55.12 0.10
C GLY A 275 -1.38 56.06 -0.44
N ARG A 276 -0.47 55.52 -1.30
CA ARG A 276 0.54 56.34 -1.99
C ARG A 276 -0.07 57.24 -3.04
N ALA A 277 -1.14 56.81 -3.72
CA ALA A 277 -1.83 57.61 -4.71
C ALA A 277 -2.64 58.72 -4.08
N GLU A 278 -3.37 58.39 -3.02
CA GLU A 278 -4.13 59.40 -2.22
C GLU A 278 -3.20 60.41 -1.60
N GLY A 279 -2.14 59.98 -0.90
CA GLY A 279 -1.17 60.92 -0.27
C GLY A 279 -0.46 61.83 -1.27
N ARG A 280 -0.19 61.37 -2.51
CA ARG A 280 0.35 62.19 -3.59
C ARG A 280 -0.67 63.26 -4.03
N ASN A 281 -1.93 62.85 -4.21
CA ASN A 281 -2.99 63.76 -4.63
C ASN A 281 -3.29 64.82 -3.56
N GLU A 282 -3.35 64.42 -2.30
CA GLU A 282 -3.53 65.35 -1.18
C GLU A 282 -2.37 66.34 -1.07
N GLY A 283 -1.12 65.82 -1.09
CA GLY A 283 0.06 66.66 -1.05
C GLY A 283 0.12 67.68 -2.19
N HIS A 284 -0.22 67.23 -3.41
CA HIS A 284 -0.28 68.13 -4.58
C HIS A 284 -1.35 69.22 -4.44
N ASN A 285 -2.51 68.86 -3.90
CA ASN A 285 -3.60 69.79 -3.64
C ASN A 285 -3.25 70.80 -2.55
N GLU A 286 -2.59 70.39 -1.48
CA GLU A 286 -2.11 71.26 -0.42
C GLU A 286 -1.04 72.23 -0.94
N GLU A 287 -0.10 71.74 -1.71
CA GLU A 287 0.93 72.55 -2.34
C GLU A 287 0.35 73.61 -3.28
N LYS A 288 -0.64 73.23 -4.12
CA LYS A 288 -1.37 74.17 -4.95
C LYS A 288 -2.08 75.26 -4.12
N LYS A 289 -2.79 74.87 -3.04
CA LYS A 289 -3.45 75.81 -2.13
C LYS A 289 -2.46 76.77 -1.50
N ARG A 290 -1.30 76.25 -1.04
CA ARG A 290 -0.25 77.09 -0.47
C ARG A 290 0.31 78.07 -1.46
N PHE A 291 0.58 77.61 -2.70
CA PHE A 291 1.08 78.45 -3.78
C PHE A 291 0.10 79.58 -4.16
N VAL A 292 -1.19 79.27 -4.31
CA VAL A 292 -2.24 80.25 -4.57
C VAL A 292 -2.36 81.23 -3.39
N SER A 293 -2.24 80.78 -2.14
CA SER A 293 -2.29 81.66 -0.97
C SER A 293 -1.16 82.66 -0.98
N GLU A 294 0.06 82.29 -1.39
CA GLU A 294 1.20 83.20 -1.49
C GLU A 294 1.02 84.23 -2.62
N MET A 295 0.43 83.86 -3.76
CA MET A 295 0.07 84.75 -4.87
C MET A 295 -1.00 85.77 -4.43
N LEU A 296 -2.03 85.31 -3.69
CA LEU A 296 -3.03 86.23 -3.12
C LEU A 296 -2.47 87.25 -2.11
N LYS A 297 -1.57 86.80 -1.24
CA LYS A 297 -0.87 87.67 -0.28
C LYS A 297 -0.01 88.70 -1.00
N LYS A 298 0.54 88.41 -2.16
CA LYS A 298 1.30 89.32 -3.02
C LYS A 298 0.43 90.24 -3.88
N ASN A 299 -0.88 90.17 -3.70
CA ASN A 299 -1.88 90.98 -4.39
C ASN A 299 -1.81 90.89 -5.92
N LEU A 300 -1.56 89.66 -6.47
CA LEU A 300 -1.56 89.38 -7.91
C LEU A 300 -3.01 89.42 -8.47
N PRO A 301 -3.20 89.77 -9.76
CA PRO A 301 -4.53 89.82 -10.37
C PRO A 301 -5.13 88.35 -10.44
N LEU A 302 -6.46 88.30 -10.27
CA LEU A 302 -7.18 87.04 -10.25
C LEU A 302 -6.97 86.19 -11.53
N THR A 303 -6.99 86.80 -12.69
CA THR A 303 -6.72 86.19 -14.00
C THR A 303 -5.34 85.55 -14.09
N LEU A 304 -4.35 86.19 -13.55
CA LEU A 304 -2.97 85.66 -13.54
C LEU A 304 -2.83 84.47 -12.58
N ILE A 305 -3.51 84.50 -11.44
CA ILE A 305 -3.53 83.38 -10.49
C ILE A 305 -4.25 82.18 -11.11
N GLU A 306 -5.37 82.38 -11.83
CA GLU A 306 -6.10 81.34 -12.55
C GLU A 306 -5.21 80.68 -13.60
N GLU A 307 -4.54 81.48 -14.42
CA GLU A 307 -3.64 80.98 -15.48
C GLU A 307 -2.48 80.15 -14.93
N ILE A 308 -1.83 80.60 -13.86
CA ILE A 308 -0.68 79.90 -13.26
C ILE A 308 -1.09 78.67 -12.47
N SER A 309 -2.17 78.76 -11.66
CA SER A 309 -2.57 77.65 -10.78
C SER A 309 -3.45 76.61 -11.43
N GLN A 310 -4.05 76.95 -12.57
CA GLN A 310 -5.05 76.14 -13.25
C GLN A 310 -6.27 75.77 -12.35
N LEU A 311 -6.54 76.61 -11.37
CA LEU A 311 -7.72 76.54 -10.51
C LEU A 311 -8.78 77.50 -11.01
N SER A 312 -10.06 77.10 -10.87
CA SER A 312 -11.16 77.98 -11.20
C SER A 312 -11.22 79.23 -10.30
N LYS A 313 -11.78 80.30 -10.78
CA LYS A 313 -11.98 81.55 -10.00
C LYS A 313 -12.67 81.26 -8.69
N ASP A 314 -13.67 80.38 -8.67
CA ASP A 314 -14.39 80.01 -7.45
C ASP A 314 -13.48 79.32 -6.41
N ALA A 315 -12.62 78.45 -6.88
CA ALA A 315 -11.66 77.76 -6.03
C ALA A 315 -10.61 78.73 -5.43
N ILE A 316 -10.13 79.69 -6.25
CA ILE A 316 -9.19 80.75 -5.78
C ILE A 316 -9.88 81.67 -4.77
N CYS A 317 -11.14 82.05 -5.02
CA CYS A 317 -11.95 82.87 -4.11
C CYS A 317 -12.20 82.15 -2.77
N ALA A 318 -12.46 80.83 -2.81
CA ALA A 318 -12.62 80.04 -1.61
C ALA A 318 -11.32 79.99 -0.77
N ILE A 319 -10.15 79.84 -1.44
CA ILE A 319 -8.84 79.91 -0.76
C ILE A 319 -8.62 81.29 -0.18
N ALA A 320 -8.88 82.42 -0.88
CA ALA A 320 -8.77 83.78 -0.42
C ALA A 320 -9.62 84.02 0.81
N LYS A 321 -10.87 83.54 0.80
CA LYS A 321 -11.78 83.62 1.95
C LYS A 321 -11.25 82.92 3.17
N ASN A 322 -10.68 81.74 2.98
CA ASN A 322 -10.11 80.96 4.10
C ASN A 322 -8.88 81.62 4.74
N ILE A 323 -8.08 82.36 4.01
CA ILE A 323 -6.87 83.06 4.51
C ILE A 323 -7.14 84.53 4.84
N GLY A 324 -8.39 85.01 4.67
CA GLY A 324 -8.78 86.41 5.04
C GLY A 324 -8.17 87.48 4.13
N VAL A 325 -7.83 87.15 2.86
CA VAL A 325 -7.24 88.10 1.90
C VAL A 325 -8.27 88.49 0.83
N ALA A 326 -8.33 89.82 0.55
CA ALA A 326 -9.18 90.32 -0.53
C ALA A 326 -8.61 89.93 -1.90
N VAL A 327 -9.48 89.49 -2.86
CA VAL A 327 -9.08 89.20 -4.21
C VAL A 327 -9.01 90.49 -5.01
N ARG A 328 -7.88 90.76 -5.64
CA ARG A 328 -7.73 91.87 -6.57
C ARG A 328 -8.48 91.58 -7.87
N ALA A 329 -9.51 92.35 -8.17
CA ALA A 329 -10.13 92.36 -9.49
C ALA A 329 -9.13 92.82 -10.56
N ASP A 330 -9.25 92.39 -11.77
CA ASP A 330 -8.41 92.72 -12.92
C ASP A 330 -8.42 94.26 -13.20
#